data_a2c2736c3b7e962447e3504170ae3f79
#
_entry.id   a2c2736c3b7e962447e3504170ae3f79
#
_cell.length_a   1.000
_cell.length_b   1.000
_cell.length_c   1.000
_cell.angle_alpha   90.00
_cell.angle_beta   90.00
_cell.angle_gamma   90.00
#
_symmetry.space_group_name_H-M   'P 1'
#
loop_
_entity.id
_entity.type
_entity.pdbx_description
1 polymer ?
#
loop_
_entity_poly.entity_id
_entity_poly.type
_entity_poly.pdbx_seq_one_letter_code
_entity_poly.pdbx_strand_id
1 'polypeptide(L)'
;MSGFVDVSGMTSEDVRRMGHADDYDQSRTFKRNPYAYRKPMNKTPKIKINHNADDVWAAAVAAQRINGAYVKLSQISESDPALTKKSNRMIVESLLTDPTTIADEDRELGRKVRSHYQAFTFKILQGKQLNEFNNTAMLIANRDVITSTYDVAVIASLPSSYEKAVKSNDVTSRINFARGGFIGDVNDKVTLNIEVLKQVYSQKFATWYLTGITGEDQVVFFACRENYDVGNFLTITGKVKSHRENSTQLSHVKVL
;
A
#
# COMPACT_ATOMS: atom_id res chain seq x y z
N MET A 1 -27.26 2.86 -38.60
CA MET A 1 -28.61 2.41 -38.19
C MET A 1 -28.45 1.34 -37.13
N SER A 2 -28.61 1.72 -35.85
CA SER A 2 -28.55 0.77 -34.74
C SER A 2 -29.94 0.16 -34.57
N GLY A 3 -30.13 -1.10 -35.00
CA GLY A 3 -31.34 -1.85 -34.78
C GLY A 3 -31.54 -2.16 -33.32
N PHE A 4 -32.56 -1.61 -32.70
CA PHE A 4 -33.07 -2.08 -31.42
C PHE A 4 -33.74 -3.44 -31.63
N VAL A 5 -33.30 -4.45 -30.90
CA VAL A 5 -33.97 -5.75 -30.85
C VAL A 5 -35.09 -5.65 -29.81
N ASP A 6 -36.35 -5.83 -30.24
CA ASP A 6 -37.49 -5.86 -29.35
C ASP A 6 -37.48 -7.20 -28.59
N VAL A 7 -37.36 -7.16 -27.29
CA VAL A 7 -37.32 -8.32 -26.39
C VAL A 7 -38.65 -8.58 -25.65
N SER A 8 -39.75 -7.92 -26.06
CA SER A 8 -41.07 -8.06 -25.44
C SER A 8 -41.76 -9.34 -25.82
N GLY A 9 -41.29 -10.45 -25.35
CA GLY A 9 -41.86 -11.78 -25.62
C GLY A 9 -40.86 -12.94 -25.41
N MET A 10 -39.64 -12.58 -25.03
CA MET A 10 -38.60 -13.57 -24.75
C MET A 10 -38.72 -14.16 -23.33
N THR A 11 -38.56 -15.48 -23.22
CA THR A 11 -38.47 -16.13 -21.92
C THR A 11 -37.11 -15.90 -21.28
N SER A 12 -37.01 -16.08 -19.96
CA SER A 12 -35.74 -15.96 -19.24
C SER A 12 -34.64 -16.90 -19.77
N GLU A 13 -34.99 -17.99 -20.48
CA GLU A 13 -34.07 -18.88 -21.18
C GLU A 13 -33.55 -18.29 -22.49
N ASP A 14 -34.41 -17.58 -23.22
CA ASP A 14 -34.03 -16.92 -24.48
C ASP A 14 -33.05 -15.77 -24.22
N VAL A 15 -33.25 -15.04 -23.14
CA VAL A 15 -32.34 -13.97 -22.71
C VAL A 15 -30.95 -14.54 -22.26
N ARG A 16 -30.96 -15.71 -21.61
CA ARG A 16 -29.71 -16.43 -21.30
C ARG A 16 -28.97 -16.91 -22.55
N ARG A 17 -29.70 -17.37 -23.58
CA ARG A 17 -29.06 -17.78 -24.85
C ARG A 17 -28.45 -16.60 -25.61
N MET A 18 -29.04 -15.41 -25.58
CA MET A 18 -28.48 -14.22 -26.20
C MET A 18 -27.24 -13.70 -25.45
N GLY A 19 -27.17 -13.86 -24.12
CA GLY A 19 -26.00 -13.51 -23.34
C GLY A 19 -24.79 -14.41 -23.54
N HIS A 20 -24.97 -15.59 -24.22
CA HIS A 20 -23.89 -16.50 -24.58
C HIS A 20 -23.36 -16.32 -26.00
N ALA A 21 -23.85 -15.33 -26.77
CA ALA A 21 -23.35 -15.05 -28.12
C ALA A 21 -21.99 -14.32 -28.12
N ASP A 22 -21.54 -13.81 -26.98
CA ASP A 22 -20.16 -13.38 -26.74
C ASP A 22 -19.40 -14.45 -25.95
N ASP A 23 -19.47 -15.72 -26.42
CA ASP A 23 -18.48 -16.73 -26.07
C ASP A 23 -17.13 -16.23 -26.61
N TYR A 24 -16.49 -15.35 -25.85
CA TYR A 24 -15.07 -15.19 -25.87
C TYR A 24 -14.53 -16.58 -25.59
N ASP A 25 -14.10 -17.25 -26.67
CA ASP A 25 -13.52 -18.58 -26.64
C ASP A 25 -12.35 -18.61 -25.65
N GLN A 26 -12.67 -18.81 -24.35
CA GLN A 26 -11.70 -19.06 -23.30
C GLN A 26 -10.95 -20.39 -23.54
N SER A 27 -11.34 -21.17 -24.57
CA SER A 27 -10.63 -22.36 -24.98
C SER A 27 -9.40 -22.07 -25.85
N ARG A 28 -9.12 -20.81 -26.21
CA ARG A 28 -7.77 -20.41 -26.60
C ARG A 28 -6.84 -20.39 -25.39
N THR A 29 -6.79 -21.49 -24.66
CA THR A 29 -5.55 -21.91 -24.06
C THR A 29 -4.54 -21.86 -25.20
N PHE A 30 -3.67 -20.83 -25.20
CA PHE A 30 -2.47 -20.85 -26.00
C PHE A 30 -1.80 -22.19 -25.71
N LYS A 31 -2.09 -23.20 -26.55
CA LYS A 31 -1.31 -24.44 -26.56
C LYS A 31 0.10 -23.96 -26.84
N ARG A 32 0.89 -23.81 -25.77
CA ARG A 32 2.31 -23.49 -25.90
C ARG A 32 2.85 -24.49 -26.89
N ASN A 33 3.28 -23.99 -28.04
CA ASN A 33 3.90 -24.83 -29.05
C ASN A 33 5.02 -25.61 -28.34
N PRO A 34 4.92 -26.93 -28.12
CA PRO A 34 5.92 -27.67 -27.38
C PRO A 34 7.27 -27.68 -28.10
N TYR A 35 7.28 -27.30 -29.40
CA TYR A 35 8.46 -27.20 -30.24
C TYR A 35 8.94 -25.75 -30.44
N ALA A 36 8.35 -24.76 -29.75
CA ALA A 36 8.88 -23.42 -29.77
C ALA A 36 10.29 -23.47 -29.16
N TYR A 37 11.30 -23.34 -30.03
CA TYR A 37 12.69 -23.25 -29.63
C TYR A 37 12.83 -22.05 -28.69
N ARG A 38 12.85 -22.34 -27.39
CA ARG A 38 13.23 -21.34 -26.40
C ARG A 38 14.73 -21.11 -26.60
N LYS A 39 15.10 -19.99 -27.26
CA LYS A 39 16.49 -19.53 -27.15
C LYS A 39 16.88 -19.66 -25.69
N PRO A 40 17.98 -20.38 -25.38
CA PRO A 40 18.47 -20.39 -24.01
C PRO A 40 18.63 -18.92 -23.62
N MET A 41 17.86 -18.48 -22.62
CA MET A 41 18.08 -17.17 -22.04
C MET A 41 19.51 -17.24 -21.52
N ASN A 42 20.42 -16.53 -22.18
CA ASN A 42 21.76 -16.30 -21.65
C ASN A 42 21.55 -15.76 -20.24
N LYS A 43 21.76 -16.63 -19.25
CA LYS A 43 21.73 -16.21 -17.85
C LYS A 43 22.89 -15.23 -17.74
N THR A 44 22.59 -13.94 -17.79
CA THR A 44 23.56 -12.90 -17.46
C THR A 44 24.24 -13.33 -16.17
N PRO A 45 25.57 -13.40 -16.15
CA PRO A 45 26.30 -13.85 -14.97
C PRO A 45 25.79 -13.00 -13.79
N LYS A 46 25.31 -13.65 -12.73
CA LYS A 46 24.87 -12.97 -11.52
C LYS A 46 26.11 -12.31 -10.95
N ILE A 47 26.18 -11.00 -11.03
CA ILE A 47 27.25 -10.22 -10.38
C ILE A 47 27.13 -10.53 -8.89
N LYS A 48 28.13 -11.22 -8.35
CA LYS A 48 28.24 -11.44 -6.91
C LYS A 48 28.71 -10.13 -6.30
N ILE A 49 27.88 -9.52 -5.52
CA ILE A 49 28.21 -8.38 -4.65
C ILE A 49 28.50 -8.93 -3.27
N ASN A 50 29.20 -8.18 -2.46
CA ASN A 50 29.50 -8.55 -1.06
C ASN A 50 29.52 -7.27 -0.22
N HIS A 51 28.34 -6.90 0.30
CA HIS A 51 28.18 -5.70 1.10
C HIS A 51 27.75 -6.07 2.51
N ASN A 52 28.25 -5.33 3.50
CA ASN A 52 27.74 -5.41 4.86
C ASN A 52 26.25 -5.03 4.86
N ALA A 53 25.44 -5.81 5.56
CA ALA A 53 23.99 -5.55 5.57
C ALA A 53 23.67 -4.17 6.13
N ASP A 54 24.31 -3.74 7.24
CA ASP A 54 24.00 -2.45 7.85
C ASP A 54 24.29 -1.27 6.90
N ASP A 55 25.33 -1.37 6.08
CA ASP A 55 25.61 -0.35 5.06
C ASP A 55 24.54 -0.31 3.98
N VAL A 56 24.02 -1.46 3.53
CA VAL A 56 22.94 -1.52 2.53
C VAL A 56 21.63 -0.95 3.10
N TRP A 57 21.30 -1.25 4.36
CA TRP A 57 20.12 -0.72 5.01
C TRP A 57 20.23 0.79 5.24
N ALA A 58 21.38 1.30 5.64
CA ALA A 58 21.64 2.73 5.78
C ALA A 58 21.53 3.45 4.42
N ALA A 59 22.15 2.89 3.37
CA ALA A 59 22.07 3.42 2.02
C ALA A 59 20.63 3.45 1.48
N ALA A 60 19.79 2.46 1.85
CA ALA A 60 18.37 2.44 1.46
C ALA A 60 17.57 3.58 2.12
N VAL A 61 17.85 3.87 3.39
CA VAL A 61 17.24 5.01 4.10
C VAL A 61 17.71 6.33 3.49
N ALA A 62 19.01 6.49 3.24
CA ALA A 62 19.56 7.66 2.56
C ALA A 62 18.91 7.88 1.18
N ALA A 63 18.73 6.81 0.40
CA ALA A 63 18.06 6.88 -0.90
C ALA A 63 16.59 7.33 -0.78
N GLN A 64 15.86 6.88 0.25
CA GLN A 64 14.50 7.32 0.56
C GLN A 64 14.48 8.82 0.92
N ARG A 65 15.43 9.28 1.74
CA ARG A 65 15.58 10.69 2.12
C ARG A 65 15.91 11.57 0.91
N ILE A 66 16.83 11.15 0.05
CA ILE A 66 17.23 11.89 -1.16
C ILE A 66 16.05 12.05 -2.14
N ASN A 67 15.29 11.00 -2.37
CA ASN A 67 14.15 11.03 -3.30
C ASN A 67 12.87 11.61 -2.68
N GLY A 68 12.76 11.65 -1.34
CA GLY A 68 11.53 11.97 -0.61
C GLY A 68 10.44 10.91 -0.71
N ALA A 69 10.62 9.90 -1.57
CA ALA A 69 9.69 8.79 -1.80
C ALA A 69 10.42 7.59 -2.42
N TYR A 70 9.76 6.43 -2.44
CA TYR A 70 10.28 5.27 -3.17
C TYR A 70 10.03 5.41 -4.67
N VAL A 71 11.09 5.55 -5.45
CA VAL A 71 11.08 5.61 -6.92
C VAL A 71 11.53 4.27 -7.48
N LYS A 72 10.64 3.60 -8.23
CA LYS A 72 10.94 2.33 -8.92
C LYS A 72 11.75 2.58 -10.20
N LEU A 73 12.54 1.59 -10.61
CA LEU A 73 13.26 1.65 -11.88
C LEU A 73 12.31 1.83 -13.09
N SER A 74 11.14 1.19 -13.04
CA SER A 74 10.11 1.31 -14.09
C SER A 74 9.41 2.67 -14.18
N GLN A 75 9.65 3.56 -13.22
CA GLN A 75 9.09 4.93 -13.23
C GLN A 75 10.04 5.96 -13.82
N ILE A 76 11.24 5.53 -14.23
CA ILE A 76 12.19 6.40 -14.90
C ILE A 76 11.72 6.59 -16.34
N SER A 77 11.44 7.82 -16.74
CA SER A 77 11.09 8.17 -18.11
C SER A 77 12.36 8.33 -18.94
N GLU A 78 12.42 7.65 -20.09
CA GLU A 78 13.52 7.83 -21.05
C GLU A 78 13.37 9.12 -21.87
N SER A 79 12.17 9.73 -21.86
CA SER A 79 11.82 10.88 -22.70
C SER A 79 12.30 12.23 -22.19
N ASP A 80 12.61 12.34 -20.90
CA ASP A 80 13.16 13.58 -20.31
C ASP A 80 14.19 13.28 -19.20
N PRO A 81 15.50 13.17 -19.56
CA PRO A 81 16.56 12.88 -18.61
C PRO A 81 16.71 13.93 -17.50
N ALA A 82 16.34 15.19 -17.75
CA ALA A 82 16.48 16.28 -16.78
C ALA A 82 15.45 16.19 -15.64
N LEU A 83 14.26 15.58 -15.91
CA LEU A 83 13.19 15.37 -14.93
C LEU A 83 13.24 13.97 -14.29
N THR A 84 14.14 13.12 -14.74
CA THR A 84 14.20 11.72 -14.34
C THR A 84 14.90 11.57 -12.98
N LYS A 85 14.14 11.32 -11.93
CA LYS A 85 14.71 10.90 -10.63
C LYS A 85 15.34 9.52 -10.76
N LYS A 86 16.59 9.36 -10.30
CA LYS A 86 17.21 8.02 -10.17
C LYS A 86 16.36 7.14 -9.26
N SER A 87 16.21 5.86 -9.60
CA SER A 87 15.52 4.93 -8.71
C SER A 87 16.26 4.78 -7.39
N ASN A 88 15.53 4.48 -6.31
CA ASN A 88 16.16 4.25 -5.00
C ASN A 88 17.22 3.16 -5.07
N ARG A 89 16.99 2.10 -5.87
CA ARG A 89 18.00 1.06 -6.09
C ARG A 89 19.31 1.62 -6.66
N MET A 90 19.23 2.46 -7.70
CA MET A 90 20.43 3.06 -8.32
C MET A 90 21.18 3.97 -7.34
N ILE A 91 20.44 4.70 -6.49
CA ILE A 91 21.05 5.53 -5.44
C ILE A 91 21.74 4.66 -4.41
N VAL A 92 21.13 3.57 -3.95
CA VAL A 92 21.75 2.60 -3.02
C VAL A 92 23.03 2.06 -3.61
N GLU A 93 23.02 1.59 -4.86
CA GLU A 93 24.22 1.07 -5.54
C GLU A 93 25.33 2.13 -5.63
N SER A 94 25.00 3.40 -5.87
CA SER A 94 25.94 4.52 -5.88
C SER A 94 26.50 4.81 -4.48
N LEU A 95 25.67 4.82 -3.44
CA LEU A 95 26.06 5.07 -2.05
C LEU A 95 26.94 3.96 -1.47
N LEU A 96 26.77 2.73 -1.93
CA LEU A 96 27.65 1.62 -1.54
C LEU A 96 29.06 1.74 -2.13
N THR A 97 29.21 2.51 -3.22
CA THR A 97 30.53 2.82 -3.81
C THR A 97 31.16 4.05 -3.16
N ASP A 98 30.33 5.06 -2.84
CA ASP A 98 30.75 6.29 -2.15
C ASP A 98 29.78 6.62 -1.00
N PRO A 99 30.08 6.17 0.23
CA PRO A 99 29.19 6.28 1.37
C PRO A 99 29.21 7.67 2.06
N THR A 100 29.87 8.67 1.48
CA THR A 100 30.06 9.98 2.13
C THR A 100 28.77 10.75 2.41
N THR A 101 27.71 10.46 1.65
CA THR A 101 26.40 11.11 1.81
C THR A 101 25.43 10.35 2.74
N ILE A 102 25.87 9.25 3.32
CA ILE A 102 25.09 8.49 4.32
C ILE A 102 25.32 9.15 5.68
N ALA A 103 24.27 9.77 6.22
CA ALA A 103 24.32 10.39 7.53
C ALA A 103 24.22 9.34 8.66
N ASP A 104 24.62 9.74 9.88
CA ASP A 104 24.51 8.84 11.03
C ASP A 104 23.05 8.53 11.38
N GLU A 105 22.14 9.47 11.15
CA GLU A 105 20.69 9.29 11.28
C GLU A 105 20.17 8.23 10.30
N ASP A 106 20.71 8.18 9.07
CA ASP A 106 20.37 7.15 8.09
C ASP A 106 20.82 5.77 8.58
N ARG A 107 21.97 5.67 9.22
CA ARG A 107 22.49 4.43 9.81
C ARG A 107 21.62 3.96 10.99
N GLU A 108 21.24 4.90 11.86
CA GLU A 108 20.38 4.59 13.00
C GLU A 108 18.99 4.13 12.53
N LEU A 109 18.37 4.87 11.60
CA LEU A 109 17.08 4.50 11.04
C LEU A 109 17.17 3.19 10.24
N GLY A 110 18.27 2.96 9.52
CA GLY A 110 18.54 1.71 8.81
C GLY A 110 18.50 0.49 9.74
N ARG A 111 19.14 0.58 10.91
CA ARG A 111 19.06 -0.44 11.95
C ARG A 111 17.64 -0.65 12.48
N LYS A 112 16.88 0.45 12.71
CA LYS A 112 15.46 0.36 13.14
C LYS A 112 14.61 -0.35 12.10
N VAL A 113 14.77 0.00 10.83
CA VAL A 113 14.04 -0.63 9.70
C VAL A 113 14.40 -2.12 9.63
N ARG A 114 15.70 -2.47 9.68
CA ARG A 114 16.18 -3.85 9.68
C ARG A 114 15.56 -4.65 10.83
N SER A 115 15.62 -4.13 12.06
CA SER A 115 15.08 -4.76 13.26
C SER A 115 13.56 -4.99 13.17
N HIS A 116 12.83 -4.06 12.56
CA HIS A 116 11.39 -4.22 12.33
C HIS A 116 11.08 -5.48 11.50
N TYR A 117 11.84 -5.72 10.42
CA TYR A 117 11.63 -6.92 9.59
C TYR A 117 12.20 -8.19 10.24
N GLN A 118 13.28 -8.10 11.01
CA GLN A 118 13.78 -9.23 11.80
C GLN A 118 12.73 -9.70 12.81
N ALA A 119 11.98 -8.77 13.43
CA ALA A 119 10.93 -9.10 14.39
C ALA A 119 9.78 -9.94 13.79
N PHE A 120 9.65 -10.02 12.44
CA PHE A 120 8.68 -10.91 11.80
C PHE A 120 8.99 -12.39 12.04
N THR A 121 10.21 -12.74 12.37
CA THR A 121 10.56 -14.10 12.82
C THR A 121 9.71 -14.53 14.01
N PHE A 122 9.47 -13.65 14.98
CA PHE A 122 8.62 -13.96 16.13
C PHE A 122 7.15 -14.16 15.75
N LYS A 123 6.67 -13.45 14.70
CA LYS A 123 5.30 -13.67 14.19
C LYS A 123 5.11 -15.06 13.62
N ILE A 124 6.13 -15.57 12.90
CA ILE A 124 6.12 -16.95 12.37
C ILE A 124 6.16 -17.96 13.52
N LEU A 125 7.00 -17.74 14.53
CA LEU A 125 7.06 -18.61 15.71
C LEU A 125 5.73 -18.65 16.49
N GLN A 126 4.93 -17.57 16.40
CA GLN A 126 3.56 -17.52 16.95
C GLN A 126 2.50 -18.15 16.02
N GLY A 127 2.90 -18.81 14.94
CA GLY A 127 1.98 -19.42 13.97
C GLY A 127 1.30 -18.44 13.02
N LYS A 128 1.72 -17.17 12.97
CA LYS A 128 1.15 -16.17 12.05
C LYS A 128 1.76 -16.34 10.67
N GLN A 129 0.91 -16.38 9.64
CA GLN A 129 1.37 -16.41 8.25
C GLN A 129 1.78 -14.99 7.80
N LEU A 130 2.93 -14.88 7.15
CA LEU A 130 3.37 -13.67 6.47
C LEU A 130 3.00 -13.75 4.98
N ASN A 131 2.73 -12.60 4.36
CA ASN A 131 2.69 -12.55 2.91
C ASN A 131 4.10 -12.75 2.32
N GLU A 132 4.19 -13.05 1.03
CA GLU A 132 5.45 -13.34 0.34
C GLU A 132 6.48 -12.21 0.47
N PHE A 133 6.03 -10.95 0.34
CA PHE A 133 6.91 -9.79 0.48
C PHE A 133 7.53 -9.69 1.88
N ASN A 134 6.71 -9.79 2.93
CA ASN A 134 7.19 -9.72 4.31
C ASN A 134 8.10 -10.90 4.67
N ASN A 135 7.80 -12.08 4.13
CA ASN A 135 8.66 -13.26 4.31
C ASN A 135 10.04 -13.04 3.66
N THR A 136 10.07 -12.54 2.42
CA THR A 136 11.32 -12.19 1.73
C THR A 136 12.10 -11.11 2.48
N ALA A 137 11.43 -10.05 2.91
CA ALA A 137 12.06 -8.96 3.67
C ALA A 137 12.67 -9.46 4.99
N MET A 138 11.97 -10.34 5.73
CA MET A 138 12.46 -10.96 6.94
C MET A 138 13.70 -11.83 6.68
N LEU A 139 13.67 -12.68 5.66
CA LEU A 139 14.81 -13.54 5.30
C LEU A 139 16.05 -12.71 4.95
N ILE A 140 15.88 -11.60 4.25
CA ILE A 140 16.97 -10.69 3.89
C ILE A 140 17.47 -9.94 5.14
N ALA A 141 16.57 -9.47 6.01
CA ALA A 141 16.93 -8.73 7.22
C ALA A 141 17.79 -9.54 8.20
N ASN A 142 17.66 -10.86 8.20
CA ASN A 142 18.45 -11.78 9.04
C ASN A 142 19.83 -12.15 8.45
N ARG A 143 20.19 -11.60 7.29
CA ARG A 143 21.53 -11.81 6.70
C ARG A 143 22.50 -10.72 7.15
N ASP A 144 23.72 -11.07 7.48
CA ASP A 144 24.78 -10.10 7.81
C ASP A 144 25.49 -9.58 6.57
N VAL A 145 25.41 -10.33 5.46
CA VAL A 145 26.03 -9.99 4.19
C VAL A 145 25.01 -10.10 3.06
N ILE A 146 24.95 -9.05 2.25
CA ILE A 146 24.09 -8.97 1.07
C ILE A 146 24.91 -9.32 -0.18
N THR A 147 24.54 -10.42 -0.83
CA THR A 147 25.31 -11.00 -1.95
C THR A 147 24.56 -10.94 -3.28
N SER A 148 23.32 -10.43 -3.30
CA SER A 148 22.47 -10.40 -4.46
C SER A 148 21.97 -8.98 -4.78
N THR A 149 22.05 -8.59 -6.04
CA THR A 149 21.45 -7.34 -6.54
C THR A 149 19.93 -7.33 -6.39
N TYR A 150 19.29 -8.50 -6.34
CA TYR A 150 17.87 -8.63 -6.02
C TYR A 150 17.60 -8.21 -4.57
N ASP A 151 18.43 -8.66 -3.61
CA ASP A 151 18.29 -8.30 -2.21
C ASP A 151 18.45 -6.78 -2.02
N VAL A 152 19.41 -6.15 -2.71
CA VAL A 152 19.57 -4.69 -2.71
C VAL A 152 18.30 -3.99 -3.24
N ALA A 153 17.71 -4.51 -4.31
CA ALA A 153 16.47 -3.94 -4.87
C ALA A 153 15.27 -4.05 -3.89
N VAL A 154 15.18 -5.17 -3.17
CA VAL A 154 14.16 -5.35 -2.12
C VAL A 154 14.42 -4.38 -0.98
N ILE A 155 15.65 -4.34 -0.41
CA ILE A 155 16.01 -3.45 0.70
C ILE A 155 15.73 -1.98 0.35
N ALA A 156 16.02 -1.55 -0.88
CA ALA A 156 15.75 -0.19 -1.33
C ALA A 156 14.27 0.24 -1.25
N SER A 157 13.33 -0.71 -1.20
CA SER A 157 11.89 -0.46 -1.06
C SER A 157 11.39 -0.47 0.38
N LEU A 158 12.17 -1.08 1.30
CA LEU A 158 11.72 -1.35 2.65
C LEU A 158 11.56 -0.11 3.54
N PRO A 159 12.39 0.95 3.46
CA PRO A 159 12.16 2.16 4.26
C PRO A 159 10.78 2.78 4.01
N SER A 160 10.33 2.89 2.75
CA SER A 160 8.99 3.40 2.43
C SER A 160 7.86 2.50 2.97
N SER A 161 8.05 1.18 2.90
CA SER A 161 7.09 0.22 3.46
C SER A 161 7.05 0.28 4.99
N TYR A 162 8.19 0.47 5.64
CA TYR A 162 8.31 0.67 7.08
C TYR A 162 7.57 1.93 7.55
N GLU A 163 7.80 3.07 6.90
CA GLU A 163 7.10 4.33 7.24
C GLU A 163 5.57 4.16 7.15
N LYS A 164 5.08 3.51 6.09
CA LYS A 164 3.65 3.22 5.94
C LYS A 164 3.13 2.29 7.04
N ALA A 165 3.92 1.28 7.41
CA ALA A 165 3.53 0.36 8.49
C ALA A 165 3.49 1.06 9.85
N VAL A 166 4.46 1.91 10.16
CA VAL A 166 4.49 2.70 11.42
C VAL A 166 3.29 3.65 11.48
N LYS A 167 3.03 4.42 10.41
CA LYS A 167 1.86 5.31 10.35
C LYS A 167 0.54 4.55 10.50
N SER A 168 0.40 3.40 9.83
CA SER A 168 -0.80 2.58 9.92
C SER A 168 -0.98 1.98 11.32
N ASN A 169 0.10 1.57 11.98
CA ASN A 169 0.05 1.04 13.34
C ASN A 169 -0.32 2.15 14.35
N ASP A 170 0.21 3.35 14.18
CA ASP A 170 -0.14 4.50 15.01
C ASP A 170 -1.64 4.82 14.91
N VAL A 171 -2.16 4.95 13.70
CA VAL A 171 -3.60 5.16 13.46
C VAL A 171 -4.44 4.05 14.08
N THR A 172 -4.04 2.79 13.88
CA THR A 172 -4.75 1.64 14.45
C THR A 172 -4.72 1.68 15.97
N SER A 173 -3.59 2.05 16.56
CA SER A 173 -3.44 2.19 18.01
C SER A 173 -4.34 3.31 18.53
N ARG A 174 -4.35 4.48 17.90
CA ARG A 174 -5.23 5.60 18.29
C ARG A 174 -6.70 5.19 18.26
N ILE A 175 -7.14 4.45 17.21
CA ILE A 175 -8.51 3.95 17.13
C ILE A 175 -8.81 2.92 18.22
N ASN A 176 -7.89 1.97 18.47
CA ASN A 176 -8.12 0.88 19.44
C ASN A 176 -8.06 1.35 20.89
N PHE A 177 -7.27 2.38 21.19
CA PHE A 177 -7.15 2.96 22.52
C PHE A 177 -8.10 4.12 22.78
N ALA A 178 -8.90 4.52 21.78
CA ALA A 178 -9.93 5.53 21.93
C ALA A 178 -10.94 5.09 23.00
N ARG A 179 -11.17 5.93 24.03
CA ARG A 179 -12.01 5.63 25.21
C ARG A 179 -13.23 6.53 25.33
N GLY A 180 -13.43 7.43 24.39
CA GLY A 180 -14.52 8.41 24.41
C GLY A 180 -15.93 7.82 24.27
N GLY A 181 -16.05 6.51 23.99
CA GLY A 181 -17.34 5.84 23.82
C GLY A 181 -18.05 6.25 22.53
N PHE A 182 -19.38 6.10 22.53
CA PHE A 182 -20.21 6.45 21.38
C PHE A 182 -20.69 7.89 21.46
N ILE A 183 -21.00 8.47 20.30
CA ILE A 183 -21.49 9.84 20.16
C ILE A 183 -23.01 9.78 19.97
N GLY A 184 -23.78 10.39 20.87
CA GLY A 184 -25.22 10.51 20.81
C GLY A 184 -25.98 9.20 20.63
N ASP A 185 -27.28 9.27 20.50
CA ASP A 185 -28.14 8.13 20.21
C ASP A 185 -28.37 7.96 18.71
N VAL A 186 -28.80 6.75 18.32
CA VAL A 186 -29.12 6.47 16.91
C VAL A 186 -30.25 7.39 16.46
N ASN A 187 -30.04 8.07 15.33
CA ASN A 187 -30.85 9.11 14.72
C ASN A 187 -30.60 10.53 15.21
N ASP A 188 -29.78 10.75 16.20
CA ASP A 188 -29.40 12.10 16.63
C ASP A 188 -28.63 12.83 15.52
N LYS A 189 -28.89 14.14 15.44
CA LYS A 189 -28.11 15.05 14.62
C LYS A 189 -27.00 15.65 15.46
N VAL A 190 -25.76 15.44 15.02
CA VAL A 190 -24.57 15.87 15.76
C VAL A 190 -23.70 16.80 14.92
N THR A 191 -23.00 17.71 15.59
CA THR A 191 -21.95 18.54 15.00
C THR A 191 -20.66 18.29 15.76
N LEU A 192 -19.60 17.93 15.07
CA LEU A 192 -18.36 17.44 15.66
C LEU A 192 -17.14 18.11 15.02
N ASN A 193 -16.13 18.35 15.84
CA ASN A 193 -14.78 18.66 15.36
C ASN A 193 -13.97 17.38 15.42
N ILE A 194 -13.38 16.98 14.30
CA ILE A 194 -12.64 15.74 14.17
C ILE A 194 -11.30 15.96 13.52
N GLU A 195 -10.33 15.13 13.86
CA GLU A 195 -9.10 14.92 13.10
C GLU A 195 -9.28 13.69 12.21
N VAL A 196 -8.97 13.81 10.92
CA VAL A 196 -9.01 12.68 9.98
C VAL A 196 -7.84 11.75 10.24
N LEU A 197 -8.11 10.53 10.70
CA LEU A 197 -7.09 9.50 10.97
C LEU A 197 -6.83 8.59 9.77
N LYS A 198 -7.88 8.30 8.99
CA LYS A 198 -7.80 7.37 7.86
C LYS A 198 -8.79 7.78 6.78
N GLN A 199 -8.35 7.61 5.53
CA GLN A 199 -9.20 7.76 4.36
C GLN A 199 -9.03 6.57 3.41
N VAL A 200 -10.11 6.13 2.80
CA VAL A 200 -10.12 5.04 1.80
C VAL A 200 -11.10 5.39 0.69
N TYR A 201 -10.62 5.43 -0.55
CA TYR A 201 -11.49 5.61 -1.71
C TYR A 201 -12.07 4.28 -2.17
N SER A 202 -13.37 4.23 -2.35
CA SER A 202 -14.06 3.08 -2.93
C SER A 202 -14.43 3.35 -4.38
N GLN A 203 -13.77 2.69 -5.31
CA GLN A 203 -14.10 2.79 -6.74
C GLN A 203 -15.53 2.33 -7.01
N LYS A 204 -16.01 1.28 -6.32
CA LYS A 204 -17.36 0.74 -6.49
C LYS A 204 -18.46 1.76 -6.19
N PHE A 205 -18.25 2.63 -5.20
CA PHE A 205 -19.23 3.59 -4.76
C PHE A 205 -18.86 5.03 -5.11
N ALA A 206 -17.71 5.23 -5.81
CA ALA A 206 -17.16 6.55 -6.15
C ALA A 206 -17.19 7.52 -4.96
N THR A 207 -16.74 7.04 -3.78
CA THR A 207 -16.88 7.76 -2.52
C THR A 207 -15.68 7.52 -1.62
N TRP A 208 -15.33 8.49 -0.81
CA TRP A 208 -14.33 8.38 0.25
C TRP A 208 -14.99 7.90 1.54
N TYR A 209 -14.35 6.96 2.21
CA TYR A 209 -14.68 6.56 3.56
C TYR A 209 -13.63 7.11 4.50
N LEU A 210 -14.07 7.90 5.48
CA LEU A 210 -13.23 8.59 6.43
C LEU A 210 -13.43 8.00 7.83
N THR A 211 -12.33 7.84 8.54
CA THR A 211 -12.35 7.59 10.00
C THR A 211 -11.69 8.77 10.66
N GLY A 212 -12.39 9.40 11.58
CA GLY A 212 -11.89 10.52 12.35
C GLY A 212 -11.98 10.26 13.85
N ILE A 213 -11.31 11.10 14.63
CA ILE A 213 -11.36 11.11 16.09
C ILE A 213 -11.73 12.51 16.58
N THR A 214 -12.57 12.60 17.60
CA THR A 214 -12.88 13.86 18.27
C THR A 214 -11.85 14.18 19.35
N GLY A 215 -11.87 15.41 19.86
CA GLY A 215 -11.03 15.81 21.02
C GLY A 215 -11.33 15.04 22.31
N GLU A 216 -12.46 14.32 22.36
CA GLU A 216 -12.88 13.46 23.48
C GLU A 216 -12.56 11.98 23.24
N ASP A 217 -11.63 11.67 22.33
CA ASP A 217 -11.24 10.31 21.97
C ASP A 217 -12.38 9.42 21.46
N GLN A 218 -13.39 10.02 20.80
CA GLN A 218 -14.50 9.28 20.19
C GLN A 218 -14.22 9.05 18.72
N VAL A 219 -14.36 7.81 18.26
CA VAL A 219 -14.10 7.45 16.86
C VAL A 219 -15.37 7.57 16.03
N VAL A 220 -15.28 8.26 14.88
CA VAL A 220 -16.36 8.41 13.92
C VAL A 220 -15.98 7.81 12.58
N PHE A 221 -16.95 7.22 11.90
CA PHE A 221 -16.82 6.68 10.55
C PHE A 221 -17.95 7.20 9.67
N PHE A 222 -17.62 7.72 8.48
CA PHE A 222 -18.60 8.24 7.55
C PHE A 222 -18.13 8.21 6.10
N ALA A 223 -19.07 8.35 5.18
CA ALA A 223 -18.80 8.50 3.74
C ALA A 223 -18.87 9.98 3.34
N CYS A 224 -17.93 10.41 2.49
CA CYS A 224 -17.87 11.76 1.94
C CYS A 224 -17.52 11.71 0.45
N ARG A 225 -17.99 12.70 -0.33
CA ARG A 225 -17.65 12.80 -1.76
C ARG A 225 -16.31 13.47 -2.00
N GLU A 226 -15.91 14.35 -1.11
CA GLU A 226 -14.68 15.11 -1.19
C GLU A 226 -13.52 14.35 -0.52
N ASN A 227 -12.31 14.63 -0.98
CA ASN A 227 -11.08 14.09 -0.41
C ASN A 227 -10.59 15.02 0.70
N TYR A 228 -10.28 14.45 1.86
CA TYR A 228 -9.65 15.16 2.98
C TYR A 228 -8.45 14.34 3.45
N ASP A 229 -7.29 14.98 3.49
CA ASP A 229 -6.06 14.31 3.87
C ASP A 229 -6.03 13.91 5.35
N VAL A 230 -5.28 12.85 5.64
CA VAL A 230 -5.01 12.42 7.01
C VAL A 230 -4.30 13.54 7.78
N GLY A 231 -4.77 13.83 8.99
CA GLY A 231 -4.32 14.93 9.82
C GLY A 231 -5.12 16.22 9.66
N ASN A 232 -6.03 16.31 8.69
CA ASN A 232 -6.90 17.48 8.56
C ASN A 232 -7.89 17.53 9.71
N PHE A 233 -8.14 18.74 10.24
CA PHE A 233 -9.20 19.01 11.19
C PHE A 233 -10.43 19.50 10.46
N LEU A 234 -11.56 18.85 10.70
CA LEU A 234 -12.82 19.15 10.04
C LEU A 234 -13.92 19.38 11.07
N THR A 235 -14.77 20.38 10.80
CA THR A 235 -16.05 20.49 11.48
C THR A 235 -17.11 19.82 10.61
N ILE A 236 -17.75 18.79 11.11
CA ILE A 236 -18.76 18.03 10.37
C ILE A 236 -20.10 18.06 11.08
N THR A 237 -21.18 18.03 10.33
CA THR A 237 -22.52 17.75 10.86
C THR A 237 -23.07 16.49 10.18
N GLY A 238 -23.74 15.64 10.92
CA GLY A 238 -24.28 14.39 10.40
C GLY A 238 -25.34 13.80 11.32
N LYS A 239 -25.92 12.68 10.88
CA LYS A 239 -26.90 11.92 11.65
C LYS A 239 -26.26 10.61 12.12
N VAL A 240 -26.37 10.27 13.38
CA VAL A 240 -25.93 8.99 13.92
C VAL A 240 -26.73 7.87 13.27
N LYS A 241 -26.04 6.98 12.56
CA LYS A 241 -26.64 5.84 11.88
C LYS A 241 -26.64 4.59 12.73
N SER A 242 -25.51 4.30 13.36
CA SER A 242 -25.31 3.11 14.20
C SER A 242 -24.03 3.23 15.00
N HIS A 243 -23.94 2.44 16.06
CA HIS A 243 -22.72 2.20 16.82
C HIS A 243 -22.14 0.83 16.44
N ARG A 244 -20.84 0.74 16.23
CA ARG A 244 -20.13 -0.50 15.88
C ARG A 244 -18.80 -0.57 16.58
N GLU A 245 -18.56 -1.67 17.28
CA GLU A 245 -17.33 -1.89 18.04
C GLU A 245 -17.03 -0.70 18.97
N ASN A 246 -16.08 0.16 18.59
CA ASN A 246 -15.69 1.37 19.33
C ASN A 246 -15.91 2.65 18.52
N SER A 247 -16.75 2.63 17.48
CA SER A 247 -16.95 3.77 16.58
C SER A 247 -18.44 4.09 16.36
N THR A 248 -18.73 5.37 16.15
CA THR A 248 -20.04 5.87 15.74
C THR A 248 -20.06 6.07 14.23
N GLN A 249 -20.96 5.37 13.54
CA GLN A 249 -21.17 5.57 12.10
C GLN A 249 -22.14 6.72 11.87
N LEU A 250 -21.74 7.70 11.04
CA LEU A 250 -22.58 8.83 10.65
C LEU A 250 -23.10 8.67 9.22
N SER A 251 -24.28 9.24 8.96
CA SER A 251 -24.89 9.38 7.66
C SER A 251 -25.23 10.84 7.37
N HIS A 252 -25.48 11.17 6.10
CA HIS A 252 -25.81 12.54 5.65
C HIS A 252 -24.82 13.59 6.15
N VAL A 253 -23.53 13.23 6.12
CA VAL A 253 -22.47 14.10 6.63
C VAL A 253 -22.24 15.26 5.65
N LYS A 254 -22.12 16.46 6.23
CA LYS A 254 -21.67 17.68 5.56
C LYS A 254 -20.48 18.23 6.32
N VAL A 255 -19.46 18.64 5.61
CA VAL A 255 -18.34 19.41 6.14
C VAL A 255 -18.74 20.88 6.10
N LEU A 256 -18.48 21.60 7.18
CA LEU A 256 -18.86 23.00 7.37
C LEU A 256 -17.71 23.95 7.02
#